data_8f39f338c2040f4911891ba467ff2d87
#
_entry.id   8f39f338c2040f4911891ba467ff2d87
#
_cell.length_a   1.000
_cell.length_b   1.000
_cell.length_c   1.000
_cell.angle_alpha   90.00
_cell.angle_beta   90.00
_cell.angle_gamma   90.00
#
_symmetry.space_group_name_H-M   'P 1'
#
loop_
_entity.id
_entity.type
_entity.pdbx_description
1 polymer ?
#
loop_
_entity_poly.entity_id
_entity_poly.type
_entity_poly.pdbx_seq_one_letter_code
_entity_poly.pdbx_strand_id
1 'polypeptide(L)'
;MALKKSSAQMVADARARIEEIETADLIAMVDDPSVQIVDLRDPRERERTGFIPGSFHCPRGMLEFWVDPDSPYFKDIFAEDRKFVFHCASGWRSAISVDTLNDMGFKAAHLKNGFSEWVKLGGPVETKG
;
A
#
# COMPACT_ATOMS: atom_id res chain seq x y z
N MET A 1 21.91 21.44 -6.13
CA MET A 1 21.42 21.68 -4.78
C MET A 1 21.33 20.37 -4.03
N ALA A 2 21.91 20.31 -2.85
CA ALA A 2 21.81 19.12 -2.00
C ALA A 2 20.58 19.21 -1.10
N LEU A 3 19.79 18.16 -1.07
CA LEU A 3 18.68 18.06 -0.14
C LEU A 3 19.19 17.67 1.24
N LYS A 4 18.53 18.16 2.28
CA LYS A 4 18.84 17.79 3.66
C LYS A 4 18.62 16.30 3.90
N LYS A 5 17.61 15.72 3.22
CA LYS A 5 17.30 14.30 3.27
C LYS A 5 16.82 13.84 1.90
N SER A 6 17.43 12.78 1.37
CA SER A 6 17.04 12.23 0.08
C SER A 6 15.77 11.38 0.19
N SER A 7 15.11 11.13 -0.93
CA SER A 7 13.97 10.21 -0.95
C SER A 7 14.39 8.79 -0.57
N ALA A 8 15.58 8.36 -0.99
CA ALA A 8 16.11 7.05 -0.62
C ALA A 8 16.28 6.94 0.89
N GLN A 9 16.74 8.00 1.56
CA GLN A 9 16.88 8.01 3.01
C GLN A 9 15.52 7.98 3.69
N MET A 10 14.53 8.70 3.15
CA MET A 10 13.17 8.66 3.68
C MET A 10 12.59 7.25 3.62
N VAL A 11 12.82 6.55 2.53
CA VAL A 11 12.37 5.16 2.37
C VAL A 11 13.08 4.25 3.38
N ALA A 12 14.40 4.37 3.51
CA ALA A 12 15.17 3.56 4.46
C ALA A 12 14.72 3.80 5.90
N ASP A 13 14.50 5.05 6.29
CA ASP A 13 14.02 5.39 7.63
C ASP A 13 12.63 4.80 7.87
N ALA A 14 11.73 4.91 6.89
CA ALA A 14 10.39 4.34 6.98
C ALA A 14 10.44 2.83 7.14
N ARG A 15 11.24 2.14 6.32
CA ARG A 15 11.36 0.68 6.38
C ARG A 15 11.83 0.17 7.74
N ALA A 16 12.66 0.97 8.44
CA ALA A 16 13.16 0.60 9.76
C ALA A 16 12.07 0.66 10.85
N ARG A 17 10.95 1.35 10.58
CA ARG A 17 9.88 1.57 11.56
C ARG A 17 8.59 0.81 11.30
N ILE A 18 8.44 0.23 10.12
CA ILE A 18 7.14 -0.34 9.69
C ILE A 18 7.20 -1.86 9.57
N GLU A 19 6.02 -2.46 9.53
CA GLU A 19 5.89 -3.88 9.22
C GLU A 19 5.96 -4.06 7.70
N GLU A 20 6.90 -4.89 7.25
CA GLU A 20 7.05 -5.25 5.84
C GLU A 20 6.62 -6.69 5.64
N ILE A 21 5.79 -6.96 4.64
CA ILE A 21 5.31 -8.29 4.34
C ILE A 21 5.99 -8.79 3.06
N GLU A 22 6.55 -9.99 3.10
CA GLU A 22 7.16 -10.61 1.93
C GLU A 22 6.08 -10.99 0.93
N THR A 23 6.44 -10.94 -0.34
CA THR A 23 5.48 -11.18 -1.43
C THR A 23 4.82 -12.56 -1.32
N ALA A 24 5.60 -13.60 -1.05
CA ALA A 24 5.05 -14.96 -0.93
C ALA A 24 4.01 -15.05 0.19
N ASP A 25 4.25 -14.35 1.29
CA ASP A 25 3.34 -14.35 2.43
C ASP A 25 2.02 -13.66 2.07
N LEU A 26 2.09 -12.54 1.35
CA LEU A 26 0.87 -11.83 0.96
C LEU A 26 0.08 -12.59 -0.10
N ILE A 27 0.76 -13.29 -1.01
CA ILE A 27 0.09 -14.15 -1.98
C ILE A 27 -0.77 -15.19 -1.24
N ALA A 28 -0.24 -15.76 -0.16
CA ALA A 28 -0.97 -16.72 0.66
C ALA A 28 -2.18 -16.12 1.36
N MET A 29 -2.22 -14.80 1.52
CA MET A 29 -3.30 -14.08 2.21
C MET A 29 -4.32 -13.44 1.26
N VAL A 30 -4.18 -13.63 -0.05
CA VAL A 30 -4.95 -12.86 -1.04
C VAL A 30 -6.47 -13.06 -0.89
N ASP A 31 -6.89 -14.21 -0.41
CA ASP A 31 -8.31 -14.53 -0.20
C ASP A 31 -8.74 -14.44 1.27
N ASP A 32 -7.86 -13.99 2.16
CA ASP A 32 -8.18 -13.88 3.58
C ASP A 32 -9.06 -12.65 3.83
N PRO A 33 -10.31 -12.82 4.30
CA PRO A 33 -11.22 -11.69 4.50
C PRO A 33 -10.79 -10.76 5.64
N SER A 34 -9.86 -11.17 6.49
CA SER A 34 -9.33 -10.31 7.57
C SER A 34 -8.23 -9.37 7.07
N VAL A 35 -7.79 -9.53 5.81
CA VAL A 35 -6.74 -8.72 5.21
C VAL A 35 -7.34 -7.89 4.08
N GLN A 36 -7.09 -6.59 4.09
CA GLN A 36 -7.47 -5.70 2.98
C GLN A 36 -6.21 -5.16 2.33
N ILE A 37 -5.99 -5.53 1.08
CA ILE A 37 -4.88 -5.00 0.29
C ILE A 37 -5.33 -3.67 -0.31
N VAL A 38 -4.46 -2.65 -0.22
CA VAL A 38 -4.75 -1.31 -0.72
C VAL A 38 -3.66 -0.91 -1.71
N ASP A 39 -4.08 -0.55 -2.92
CA ASP A 39 -3.19 -0.16 -4.01
C ASP A 39 -3.04 1.37 -4.03
N LEU A 40 -1.83 1.86 -3.82
CA LEU A 40 -1.54 3.29 -3.77
C LEU A 40 -1.13 3.87 -5.12
N ARG A 41 -1.08 3.03 -6.16
CA ARG A 41 -0.58 3.46 -7.47
C ARG A 41 -1.57 4.40 -8.17
N ASP A 42 -1.06 5.05 -9.21
CA ASP A 42 -1.87 5.86 -10.11
C ASP A 42 -2.88 4.98 -10.86
N PRO A 43 -4.09 5.47 -11.16
CA PRO A 43 -5.07 4.69 -11.94
C PRO A 43 -4.52 4.16 -13.26
N ARG A 44 -3.62 4.90 -13.92
CA ARG A 44 -3.03 4.47 -15.19
C ARG A 44 -2.14 3.24 -15.02
N GLU A 45 -1.47 3.12 -13.86
CA GLU A 45 -0.67 1.92 -13.58
C GLU A 45 -1.58 0.70 -13.48
N ARG A 46 -2.74 0.84 -12.81
CA ARG A 46 -3.72 -0.24 -12.70
C ARG A 46 -4.27 -0.65 -14.06
N GLU A 47 -4.55 0.32 -14.92
CA GLU A 47 -5.04 0.05 -16.28
C GLU A 47 -3.99 -0.67 -17.11
N ARG A 48 -2.74 -0.25 -17.00
CA ARG A 48 -1.66 -0.74 -17.83
C ARG A 48 -1.16 -2.12 -17.41
N THR A 49 -1.07 -2.40 -16.13
CA THR A 49 -0.45 -3.63 -15.61
C THR A 49 -1.39 -4.52 -14.82
N GLY A 50 -2.66 -4.11 -14.65
CA GLY A 50 -3.59 -4.85 -13.82
C GLY A 50 -3.44 -4.55 -12.34
N PHE A 51 -4.14 -5.29 -11.50
CA PHE A 51 -4.17 -5.06 -10.06
C PHE A 51 -4.41 -6.36 -9.31
N ILE A 52 -4.12 -6.36 -8.02
CA ILE A 52 -4.33 -7.54 -7.17
C ILE A 52 -5.85 -7.70 -6.95
N PRO A 53 -6.40 -8.91 -7.17
CA PRO A 53 -7.84 -9.13 -6.97
C PRO A 53 -8.27 -8.77 -5.55
N GLY A 54 -9.40 -8.07 -5.45
CA GLY A 54 -9.93 -7.63 -4.16
C GLY A 54 -9.24 -6.41 -3.56
N SER A 55 -8.20 -5.88 -4.21
CA SER A 55 -7.52 -4.69 -3.71
C SER A 55 -8.39 -3.45 -3.84
N PHE A 56 -8.31 -2.59 -2.83
CA PHE A 56 -8.98 -1.29 -2.84
C PHE A 56 -8.01 -0.25 -3.36
N HIS A 57 -8.45 0.55 -4.33
CA HIS A 57 -7.59 1.59 -4.89
C HIS A 57 -7.70 2.88 -4.07
N CYS A 58 -6.57 3.32 -3.53
CA CYS A 58 -6.47 4.58 -2.81
C CYS A 58 -5.25 5.33 -3.35
N PRO A 59 -5.45 6.27 -4.27
CA PRO A 59 -4.32 7.03 -4.82
C PRO A 59 -3.54 7.71 -3.69
N ARG A 60 -2.22 7.70 -3.77
CA ARG A 60 -1.36 8.20 -2.69
C ARG A 60 -1.76 9.60 -2.22
N GLY A 61 -2.18 10.47 -3.15
CA GLY A 61 -2.55 11.85 -2.83
C GLY A 61 -3.78 12.01 -1.94
N MET A 62 -4.60 10.96 -1.81
CA MET A 62 -5.81 11.01 -0.98
C MET A 62 -5.70 10.21 0.31
N LEU A 63 -4.59 9.54 0.53
CA LEU A 63 -4.47 8.54 1.58
C LEU A 63 -4.82 9.07 2.97
N GLU A 64 -4.17 10.13 3.42
CA GLU A 64 -4.39 10.68 4.75
C GLU A 64 -5.83 11.12 4.96
N PHE A 65 -6.44 11.66 3.91
CA PHE A 65 -7.81 12.18 3.97
C PHE A 65 -8.85 11.06 3.97
N TRP A 66 -8.55 9.95 3.29
CA TRP A 66 -9.48 8.82 3.20
C TRP A 66 -9.48 7.95 4.45
N VAL A 67 -8.37 7.92 5.20
CA VAL A 67 -8.30 7.11 6.44
C VAL A 67 -8.75 7.86 7.68
N ASP A 68 -8.82 9.19 7.64
CA ASP A 68 -9.16 10.02 8.79
C ASP A 68 -10.67 10.15 8.93
N PRO A 69 -11.29 9.57 10.00
CA PRO A 69 -12.75 9.66 10.18
C PRO A 69 -13.26 11.09 10.39
N ASP A 70 -12.39 12.03 10.76
CA ASP A 70 -12.77 13.43 10.92
C ASP A 70 -12.62 14.23 9.63
N SER A 71 -12.07 13.63 8.58
CA SER A 71 -11.95 14.27 7.27
C SER A 71 -13.26 14.20 6.51
N PRO A 72 -13.62 15.24 5.72
CA PRO A 72 -14.81 15.17 4.87
C PRO A 72 -14.69 14.15 3.74
N TYR A 73 -13.48 13.58 3.51
CA TYR A 73 -13.23 12.61 2.45
C TYR A 73 -13.10 11.19 2.96
N PHE A 74 -13.40 10.94 4.24
CA PHE A 74 -13.26 9.62 4.85
C PHE A 74 -13.96 8.52 4.05
N LYS A 75 -13.28 7.37 3.91
CA LYS A 75 -13.84 6.18 3.26
C LYS A 75 -14.08 5.09 4.30
N ASP A 76 -15.30 4.60 4.35
CA ASP A 76 -15.77 3.66 5.38
C ASP A 76 -14.95 2.37 5.48
N ILE A 77 -14.33 1.94 4.37
CA ILE A 77 -13.52 0.72 4.36
C ILE A 77 -12.42 0.79 5.42
N PHE A 78 -11.89 1.99 5.68
CA PHE A 78 -10.81 2.16 6.66
C PHE A 78 -11.29 2.11 8.11
N ALA A 79 -12.59 2.05 8.34
CA ALA A 79 -13.15 1.82 9.67
C ALA A 79 -13.30 0.33 10.00
N GLU A 80 -13.11 -0.55 9.02
CA GLU A 80 -13.27 -1.99 9.24
C GLU A 80 -12.10 -2.55 10.05
N ASP A 81 -12.40 -3.56 10.88
CA ASP A 81 -11.38 -4.22 11.70
C ASP A 81 -10.66 -5.28 10.85
N ARG A 82 -9.72 -4.82 10.05
CA ARG A 82 -8.91 -5.67 9.17
C ARG A 82 -7.45 -5.30 9.28
N LYS A 83 -6.60 -6.20 8.83
CA LYS A 83 -5.19 -5.88 8.61
C LYS A 83 -5.07 -5.21 7.24
N PHE A 84 -4.65 -3.95 7.23
CA PHE A 84 -4.48 -3.21 5.98
C PHE A 84 -3.04 -3.33 5.51
N VAL A 85 -2.88 -3.80 4.27
CA VAL A 85 -1.58 -3.98 3.63
C VAL A 85 -1.53 -3.13 2.37
N PHE A 86 -0.70 -2.12 2.39
CA PHE A 86 -0.58 -1.15 1.30
C PHE A 86 0.53 -1.57 0.34
N HIS A 87 0.37 -1.25 -0.94
CA HIS A 87 1.41 -1.50 -1.92
C HIS A 87 1.47 -0.43 -2.99
N CYS A 88 2.62 -0.38 -3.63
CA CYS A 88 2.84 0.41 -4.84
C CYS A 88 3.61 -0.46 -5.84
N ALA A 89 4.34 0.13 -6.78
CA ALA A 89 5.06 -0.65 -7.79
C ALA A 89 6.31 -1.33 -7.23
N SER A 90 7.13 -0.61 -6.44
CA SER A 90 8.44 -1.09 -5.96
C SER A 90 8.62 -1.06 -4.44
N GLY A 91 7.64 -0.54 -3.71
CA GLY A 91 7.71 -0.46 -2.26
C GLY A 91 8.18 0.88 -1.70
N TRP A 92 8.50 1.85 -2.54
CA TRP A 92 8.97 3.16 -2.07
C TRP A 92 7.82 4.04 -1.58
N ARG A 93 6.82 4.26 -2.42
CA ARG A 93 5.63 5.05 -2.04
C ARG A 93 4.92 4.43 -0.85
N SER A 94 4.78 3.10 -0.84
CA SER A 94 4.07 2.42 0.24
C SER A 94 4.84 2.44 1.55
N ALA A 95 6.17 2.38 1.52
CA ALA A 95 6.98 2.47 2.74
C ALA A 95 6.75 3.81 3.45
N ILE A 96 6.88 4.91 2.72
CA ILE A 96 6.67 6.26 3.28
C ILE A 96 5.22 6.42 3.73
N SER A 97 4.27 5.89 2.96
CA SER A 97 2.84 5.98 3.27
C SER A 97 2.49 5.27 4.58
N VAL A 98 2.98 4.05 4.76
CA VAL A 98 2.70 3.28 5.98
C VAL A 98 3.33 3.95 7.20
N ASP A 99 4.54 4.48 7.05
CA ASP A 99 5.18 5.22 8.14
C ASP A 99 4.33 6.44 8.55
N THR A 100 3.80 7.17 7.57
CA THR A 100 2.89 8.30 7.80
C THR A 100 1.62 7.84 8.51
N LEU A 101 1.00 6.76 8.05
CA LEU A 101 -0.24 6.25 8.65
C LEU A 101 -0.04 5.79 10.09
N ASN A 102 1.07 5.10 10.36
CA ASN A 102 1.38 4.65 11.73
C ASN A 102 1.58 5.85 12.65
N ASP A 103 2.20 6.91 12.14
CA ASP A 103 2.38 8.16 12.89
C ASP A 103 1.05 8.85 13.20
N MET A 104 0.07 8.71 12.31
CA MET A 104 -1.30 9.20 12.54
C MET A 104 -2.08 8.34 13.54
N GLY A 105 -1.57 7.16 13.88
CA GLY A 105 -2.27 6.21 14.74
C GLY A 105 -3.05 5.15 13.99
N PHE A 106 -2.94 5.09 12.65
CA PHE A 106 -3.58 4.07 11.83
C PHE A 106 -2.57 2.96 11.58
N LYS A 107 -2.79 1.80 12.20
CA LYS A 107 -1.85 0.68 12.10
C LYS A 107 -1.93 0.04 10.73
N ALA A 108 -0.80 -0.03 10.03
CA ALA A 108 -0.73 -0.56 8.68
C ALA A 108 0.59 -1.28 8.43
N ALA A 109 0.60 -2.12 7.41
CA ALA A 109 1.79 -2.79 6.90
C ALA A 109 1.88 -2.53 5.39
N HIS A 110 3.02 -2.89 4.76
CA HIS A 110 3.11 -2.79 3.31
C HIS A 110 3.76 -4.01 2.69
N LEU A 111 3.50 -4.20 1.39
CA LEU A 111 4.15 -5.21 0.58
C LEU A 111 5.56 -4.72 0.23
N LYS A 112 6.57 -5.39 0.76
CA LYS A 112 7.96 -4.94 0.77
C LYS A 112 8.50 -4.54 -0.60
N ASN A 113 8.27 -5.39 -1.61
CA ASN A 113 8.86 -5.18 -2.94
C ASN A 113 7.83 -4.83 -4.02
N GLY A 114 6.59 -4.59 -3.62
CA GLY A 114 5.56 -4.03 -4.48
C GLY A 114 5.00 -4.97 -5.54
N PHE A 115 4.21 -4.37 -6.42
CA PHE A 115 3.51 -5.09 -7.47
C PHE A 115 4.46 -5.73 -8.48
N SER A 116 5.62 -5.15 -8.71
CA SER A 116 6.61 -5.72 -9.64
C SER A 116 7.01 -7.14 -9.22
N GLU A 117 7.32 -7.34 -7.93
CA GLU A 117 7.67 -8.67 -7.46
C GLU A 117 6.46 -9.58 -7.36
N TRP A 118 5.28 -9.02 -7.04
CA TRP A 118 4.03 -9.78 -7.02
C TRP A 118 3.80 -10.51 -8.35
N VAL A 119 3.93 -9.78 -9.45
CA VAL A 119 3.80 -10.35 -10.80
C VAL A 119 4.90 -11.38 -11.08
N LYS A 120 6.13 -11.03 -10.70
CA LYS A 120 7.30 -11.90 -10.93
C LYS A 120 7.17 -13.23 -10.23
N LEU A 121 6.60 -13.27 -9.04
CA LEU A 121 6.40 -14.50 -8.27
C LEU A 121 5.08 -15.21 -8.57
N GLY A 122 4.34 -14.75 -9.56
CA GLY A 122 3.12 -15.42 -10.00
C GLY A 122 1.88 -15.13 -9.17
N GLY A 123 1.86 -14.03 -8.42
CA GLY A 123 0.67 -13.63 -7.69
C GLY A 123 -0.50 -13.35 -8.64
N PRO A 124 -1.74 -13.59 -8.22
CA PRO A 124 -2.88 -13.37 -9.10
C PRO A 124 -3.03 -11.89 -9.48
N VAL A 125 -3.38 -11.67 -10.74
CA VAL A 125 -3.58 -10.34 -11.30
C VAL A 125 -4.89 -10.31 -12.06
N GLU A 126 -5.66 -9.26 -11.82
CA GLU A 126 -6.90 -9.00 -12.51
C GLU A 126 -6.71 -7.82 -13.43
N THR A 127 -7.31 -7.86 -14.60
CA THR A 127 -7.27 -6.72 -15.52
C THR A 127 -8.71 -6.25 -15.75
N LYS A 128 -8.85 -4.96 -15.95
CA LYS A 128 -10.14 -4.38 -16.29
C LYS A 128 -10.39 -4.67 -17.76
N GLY A 129 -11.30 -5.59 -17.99
CA GLY A 129 -11.65 -6.06 -19.33
C GLY A 129 -12.28 -5.03 -20.21
#